data_155d50b9a75d2a06f2a96e1e135a1f2e
#
_entry.id   155d50b9a75d2a06f2a96e1e135a1f2e
#
_cell.length_a   1.000
_cell.length_b   1.000
_cell.length_c   1.000
_cell.angle_alpha   90.00
_cell.angle_beta   90.00
_cell.angle_gamma   90.00
#
_symmetry.space_group_name_H-M   'P 1'
#
loop_
_entity.id
_entity.type
_entity.pdbx_description
1 polymer ?
#
loop_
_entity_poly.entity_id
_entity_poly.type
_entity_poly.pdbx_seq_one_letter_code
_entity_poly.pdbx_strand_id
1 'polypeptide(L)'
;RAVADWVQAMHENAGVRFRLGAAVTALRSTNGVLTGLALANGEVLDGDLLLVGVGALPNDDLARHAGLTCEQGVVVDDMCRTSHPAVYAIGDVARVRMPNGHLAPRIESVANALDQARRVACSIVGSAPPPPETPWFWSEQYDTRLQIVGIRSAHATQVVRTRDDGHGLIVLYEQGDRLIAAETINSPRDFMIAKRAIAAHLS
;
A
#
# COMPACT_ATOMS: atom_id res chain seq x y z
N ARG A 1 4.12 14.86 -2.83
CA ARG A 1 4.52 15.46 -1.52
C ARG A 1 3.33 16.02 -0.75
N ALA A 2 2.32 16.64 -1.38
CA ALA A 2 1.24 17.35 -0.67
C ALA A 2 0.55 16.53 0.43
N VAL A 3 0.21 15.25 0.17
CA VAL A 3 -0.38 14.36 1.20
C VAL A 3 0.62 14.05 2.31
N ALA A 4 1.89 13.78 1.98
CA ALA A 4 2.92 13.50 2.98
C ALA A 4 3.17 14.71 3.89
N ASP A 5 3.22 15.92 3.30
CA ASP A 5 3.40 17.17 4.04
C ASP A 5 2.20 17.44 4.96
N TRP A 6 0.97 17.16 4.50
CA TRP A 6 -0.23 17.24 5.32
C TRP A 6 -0.18 16.29 6.53
N VAL A 7 0.11 15.00 6.26
CA VAL A 7 0.18 13.98 7.32
C VAL A 7 1.29 14.31 8.31
N GLN A 8 2.46 14.74 7.83
CA GLN A 8 3.55 15.16 8.71
C GLN A 8 3.13 16.31 9.61
N ALA A 9 2.57 17.39 9.05
CA ALA A 9 2.14 18.54 9.83
C ALA A 9 1.07 18.17 10.89
N MET A 10 0.13 17.31 10.53
CA MET A 10 -0.88 16.80 11.46
C MET A 10 -0.25 16.08 12.66
N HIS A 11 0.72 15.20 12.42
CA HIS A 11 1.43 14.50 13.48
C HIS A 11 2.32 15.42 14.33
N GLU A 12 3.01 16.39 13.68
CA GLU A 12 3.83 17.39 14.38
C GLU A 12 2.97 18.25 15.31
N ASN A 13 1.77 18.64 14.88
CA ASN A 13 0.80 19.34 15.72
C ASN A 13 0.32 18.51 16.93
N ALA A 14 0.35 17.19 16.81
CA ALA A 14 0.09 16.25 17.91
C ALA A 14 1.33 15.94 18.77
N GLY A 15 2.47 16.61 18.52
CA GLY A 15 3.70 16.46 19.29
C GLY A 15 4.67 15.40 18.79
N VAL A 16 4.42 14.77 17.64
CA VAL A 16 5.32 13.80 17.03
C VAL A 16 6.53 14.51 16.43
N ARG A 17 7.72 13.99 16.66
CA ARG A 17 8.97 14.51 16.10
C ARG A 17 9.51 13.57 15.02
N PHE A 18 9.65 14.04 13.80
CA PHE A 18 10.16 13.25 12.68
C PHE A 18 11.69 13.34 12.56
N ARG A 19 12.31 12.25 12.14
CA ARG A 19 13.71 12.14 11.71
C ARG A 19 13.73 11.47 10.34
N LEU A 20 13.30 12.22 9.32
CA LEU A 20 13.23 11.70 7.94
C LEU A 20 14.62 11.45 7.38
N GLY A 21 14.78 10.33 6.65
CA GLY A 21 16.06 9.93 6.08
C GLY A 21 17.09 9.45 7.11
N ALA A 22 16.71 9.33 8.38
CA ALA A 22 17.61 8.87 9.43
C ALA A 22 17.73 7.32 9.41
N ALA A 23 18.96 6.83 9.53
CA ALA A 23 19.24 5.41 9.71
C ALA A 23 19.52 5.11 11.19
N VAL A 24 18.82 4.14 11.75
CA VAL A 24 19.09 3.63 13.10
C VAL A 24 20.30 2.68 13.03
N THR A 25 21.31 2.90 13.86
CA THR A 25 22.53 2.10 13.89
C THR A 25 22.63 1.19 15.11
N ALA A 26 22.00 1.56 16.23
CA ALA A 26 22.00 0.75 17.43
C ALA A 26 20.80 1.04 18.34
N LEU A 27 20.40 0.04 19.11
CA LEU A 27 19.55 0.18 20.28
C LEU A 27 20.44 0.48 21.50
N ARG A 28 19.99 1.37 22.35
CA ARG A 28 20.64 1.64 23.63
C ARG A 28 19.83 1.00 24.77
N SER A 29 20.52 0.35 25.67
CA SER A 29 19.90 -0.27 26.84
C SER A 29 20.80 -0.16 28.06
N THR A 30 20.19 -0.10 29.23
CA THR A 30 20.86 -0.17 30.54
C THR A 30 20.19 -1.27 31.36
N ASN A 31 21.00 -2.23 31.84
CA ASN A 31 20.50 -3.39 32.59
C ASN A 31 19.36 -4.15 31.87
N GLY A 32 19.44 -4.27 30.54
CA GLY A 32 18.42 -4.96 29.72
C GLY A 32 17.15 -4.15 29.44
N VAL A 33 17.06 -2.91 29.90
CA VAL A 33 15.93 -2.00 29.62
C VAL A 33 16.30 -1.04 28.51
N LEU A 34 15.43 -0.88 27.50
CA LEU A 34 15.62 0.08 26.42
C LEU A 34 15.69 1.49 27.00
N THR A 35 16.69 2.26 26.57
CA THR A 35 16.86 3.67 26.97
C THR A 35 16.91 4.61 25.76
N GLY A 36 16.92 4.08 24.52
CA GLY A 36 16.90 4.90 23.33
C GLY A 36 17.49 4.25 22.10
N LEU A 37 17.73 5.08 21.08
CA LEU A 37 18.27 4.71 19.77
C LEU A 37 19.48 5.59 19.45
N ALA A 38 20.46 5.04 18.73
CA ALA A 38 21.52 5.81 18.08
C ALA A 38 21.27 5.88 16.58
N LEU A 39 21.44 7.07 16.00
CA LEU A 39 21.31 7.31 14.57
C LEU A 39 22.68 7.43 13.90
N ALA A 40 22.75 7.18 12.61
CA ALA A 40 24.00 7.21 11.83
C ALA A 40 24.69 8.60 11.82
N ASN A 41 23.93 9.67 12.04
CA ASN A 41 24.45 11.03 12.15
C ASN A 41 25.03 11.37 13.55
N GLY A 42 25.04 10.40 14.47
CA GLY A 42 25.50 10.55 15.85
C GLY A 42 24.44 11.07 16.83
N GLU A 43 23.24 11.42 16.38
CA GLU A 43 22.14 11.80 17.26
C GLU A 43 21.69 10.59 18.09
N VAL A 44 21.36 10.83 19.35
CA VAL A 44 20.76 9.85 20.26
C VAL A 44 19.35 10.30 20.57
N LEU A 45 18.40 9.39 20.40
CA LEU A 45 17.00 9.59 20.77
C LEU A 45 16.71 8.76 22.02
N ASP A 46 16.28 9.41 23.09
CA ASP A 46 15.85 8.74 24.29
C ASP A 46 14.44 8.14 24.10
N GLY A 47 14.20 6.98 24.69
CA GLY A 47 12.90 6.30 24.63
C GLY A 47 12.93 4.98 25.39
N ASP A 48 11.81 4.61 25.94
CA ASP A 48 11.58 3.41 26.74
C ASP A 48 10.72 2.35 26.01
N LEU A 49 10.11 2.72 24.89
CA LEU A 49 9.36 1.84 24.01
C LEU A 49 9.79 2.03 22.56
N LEU A 50 10.00 0.94 21.86
CA LEU A 50 10.29 0.92 20.41
C LEU A 50 9.20 0.17 19.65
N LEU A 51 8.57 0.85 18.71
CA LEU A 51 7.73 0.22 17.68
C LEU A 51 8.52 0.15 16.37
N VAL A 52 8.64 -1.04 15.78
CA VAL A 52 9.31 -1.27 14.50
C VAL A 52 8.26 -1.52 13.43
N GLY A 53 8.16 -0.61 12.45
CA GLY A 53 7.22 -0.69 11.35
C GLY A 53 7.93 -0.43 10.01
N VAL A 54 8.86 -1.31 9.64
CA VAL A 54 9.77 -1.13 8.48
C VAL A 54 9.33 -1.92 7.24
N GLY A 55 8.07 -2.29 7.16
CA GLY A 55 7.49 -3.10 6.09
C GLY A 55 7.28 -4.56 6.48
N ALA A 56 6.66 -5.31 5.57
CA ALA A 56 6.36 -6.72 5.75
C ALA A 56 7.13 -7.60 4.76
N LEU A 57 7.63 -8.72 5.24
CA LEU A 57 8.15 -9.79 4.40
C LEU A 57 7.03 -10.82 4.18
N PRO A 58 6.81 -11.28 2.93
CA PRO A 58 5.81 -12.31 2.68
C PRO A 58 6.26 -13.62 3.32
N ASN A 59 5.36 -14.24 4.10
CA ASN A 59 5.63 -15.57 4.65
C ASN A 59 5.29 -16.64 3.61
N ASP A 60 6.22 -16.85 2.66
CA ASP A 60 6.07 -17.77 1.55
C ASP A 60 6.83 -19.12 1.74
N ASP A 61 7.34 -19.38 2.93
CA ASP A 61 8.15 -20.57 3.25
C ASP A 61 7.41 -21.87 2.97
N LEU A 62 6.14 -21.98 3.38
CA LEU A 62 5.33 -23.19 3.12
C LEU A 62 5.20 -23.45 1.62
N ALA A 63 4.98 -22.40 0.83
CA ALA A 63 4.87 -22.51 -0.62
C ALA A 63 6.19 -22.93 -1.26
N ARG A 64 7.32 -22.38 -0.79
CA ARG A 64 8.68 -22.79 -1.23
C ARG A 64 8.96 -24.24 -0.94
N HIS A 65 8.66 -24.71 0.27
CA HIS A 65 8.84 -26.11 0.65
C HIS A 65 7.94 -27.06 -0.15
N ALA A 66 6.79 -26.59 -0.59
CA ALA A 66 5.90 -27.32 -1.49
C ALA A 66 6.34 -27.28 -2.96
N GLY A 67 7.46 -26.63 -3.29
CA GLY A 67 7.98 -26.54 -4.67
C GLY A 67 7.25 -25.51 -5.55
N LEU A 68 6.46 -24.61 -4.97
CA LEU A 68 5.79 -23.54 -5.73
C LEU A 68 6.78 -22.43 -6.08
N THR A 69 6.51 -21.77 -7.21
CA THR A 69 7.32 -20.61 -7.62
C THR A 69 7.07 -19.44 -6.67
N CYS A 70 8.14 -18.97 -6.03
CA CYS A 70 8.11 -17.84 -5.10
C CYS A 70 9.20 -16.82 -5.44
N GLU A 71 8.82 -15.55 -5.52
CA GLU A 71 9.73 -14.43 -5.73
C GLU A 71 9.21 -13.22 -4.95
N GLN A 72 9.72 -13.02 -3.71
CA GLN A 72 9.18 -12.06 -2.76
C GLN A 72 7.65 -12.18 -2.60
N GLY A 73 7.20 -13.41 -2.35
CA GLY A 73 5.80 -13.84 -2.32
C GLY A 73 5.54 -14.99 -3.30
N VAL A 74 4.39 -15.61 -3.18
CA VAL A 74 3.96 -16.71 -4.04
C VAL A 74 3.54 -16.15 -5.41
N VAL A 75 4.20 -16.60 -6.48
CA VAL A 75 3.89 -16.16 -7.83
C VAL A 75 2.59 -16.78 -8.31
N VAL A 76 1.67 -15.96 -8.78
CA VAL A 76 0.35 -16.36 -9.28
C VAL A 76 0.02 -15.70 -10.62
N ASP A 77 -0.93 -16.27 -11.35
CA ASP A 77 -1.56 -15.63 -12.51
C ASP A 77 -2.65 -14.62 -12.07
N ASP A 78 -3.35 -14.02 -13.05
CA ASP A 78 -4.44 -13.07 -12.81
C ASP A 78 -5.69 -13.70 -12.16
N MET A 79 -5.77 -15.03 -12.15
CA MET A 79 -6.78 -15.82 -11.45
C MET A 79 -6.28 -16.38 -10.11
N CYS A 80 -5.14 -15.89 -9.62
CA CYS A 80 -4.49 -16.29 -8.37
C CYS A 80 -4.04 -17.77 -8.34
N ARG A 81 -3.86 -18.43 -9.48
CA ARG A 81 -3.32 -19.79 -9.56
C ARG A 81 -1.80 -19.73 -9.44
N THR A 82 -1.24 -20.63 -8.66
CA THR A 82 0.20 -20.81 -8.52
C THR A 82 0.80 -21.62 -9.67
N SER A 83 2.06 -21.97 -9.58
CA SER A 83 2.73 -22.91 -10.49
C SER A 83 2.13 -24.33 -10.43
N HIS A 84 1.31 -24.65 -9.42
CA HIS A 84 0.58 -25.91 -9.32
C HIS A 84 -0.92 -25.68 -9.56
N PRO A 85 -1.58 -26.38 -10.48
CA PRO A 85 -2.94 -26.05 -10.94
C PRO A 85 -4.04 -26.19 -9.87
N ALA A 86 -3.80 -26.98 -8.82
CA ALA A 86 -4.74 -27.15 -7.70
C ALA A 86 -4.45 -26.25 -6.50
N VAL A 87 -3.47 -25.33 -6.61
CA VAL A 87 -3.08 -24.45 -5.50
C VAL A 87 -3.24 -23.00 -5.91
N TYR A 88 -3.86 -22.23 -5.05
CA TYR A 88 -4.05 -20.79 -5.18
C TYR A 88 -3.34 -20.05 -4.06
N ALA A 89 -2.92 -18.82 -4.31
CA ALA A 89 -2.43 -17.91 -3.28
C ALA A 89 -3.09 -16.54 -3.45
N ILE A 90 -3.52 -15.93 -2.34
CA ILE A 90 -4.25 -14.66 -2.33
C ILE A 90 -3.74 -13.75 -1.20
N GLY A 91 -4.10 -12.47 -1.26
CA GLY A 91 -3.75 -11.46 -0.25
C GLY A 91 -2.29 -11.04 -0.33
N ASP A 92 -1.74 -10.61 0.78
CA ASP A 92 -0.44 -9.95 0.87
C ASP A 92 0.74 -10.85 0.47
N VAL A 93 0.56 -12.18 0.49
CA VAL A 93 1.59 -13.14 0.07
C VAL A 93 1.62 -13.35 -1.44
N ALA A 94 0.53 -13.03 -2.16
CA ALA A 94 0.42 -13.27 -3.59
C ALA A 94 1.12 -12.19 -4.42
N ARG A 95 1.90 -12.61 -5.41
CA ARG A 95 2.56 -11.72 -6.36
C ARG A 95 2.15 -12.07 -7.79
N VAL A 96 1.38 -11.19 -8.40
CA VAL A 96 0.78 -11.46 -9.72
C VAL A 96 1.81 -11.34 -10.84
N ARG A 97 1.88 -12.37 -11.68
CA ARG A 97 2.61 -12.35 -12.95
C ARG A 97 1.72 -11.79 -14.03
N MET A 98 2.14 -10.67 -14.60
CA MET A 98 1.43 -10.01 -15.69
C MET A 98 1.61 -10.81 -17.01
N PRO A 99 0.70 -10.66 -18.00
CA PRO A 99 0.81 -11.34 -19.29
C PRO A 99 2.11 -11.10 -20.04
N ASN A 100 2.76 -9.96 -19.81
CA ASN A 100 4.08 -9.63 -20.37
C ASN A 100 5.25 -10.29 -19.63
N GLY A 101 4.98 -11.18 -18.67
CA GLY A 101 5.97 -11.91 -17.87
C GLY A 101 6.52 -11.15 -16.67
N HIS A 102 6.30 -9.84 -16.56
CA HIS A 102 6.73 -9.05 -15.40
C HIS A 102 5.93 -9.40 -14.16
N LEU A 103 6.57 -9.32 -13.00
CA LEU A 103 5.90 -9.45 -11.71
C LEU A 103 5.44 -8.07 -11.24
N ALA A 104 4.14 -7.95 -11.02
CA ALA A 104 3.58 -6.74 -10.42
C ALA A 104 4.08 -6.54 -8.99
N PRO A 105 4.14 -5.29 -8.49
CA PRO A 105 4.29 -5.06 -7.06
C PRO A 105 3.16 -5.77 -6.29
N ARG A 106 3.47 -6.31 -5.11
CA ARG A 106 2.43 -6.86 -4.24
C ARG A 106 1.52 -5.72 -3.76
N ILE A 107 0.23 -5.93 -3.79
CA ILE A 107 -0.76 -4.98 -3.30
C ILE A 107 -1.23 -5.48 -1.94
N GLU A 108 -0.63 -4.92 -0.90
CA GLU A 108 -0.90 -5.26 0.50
C GLU A 108 -2.08 -4.42 1.02
N SER A 109 -3.31 -4.87 0.69
CA SER A 109 -4.52 -4.20 1.12
C SER A 109 -5.69 -5.16 1.28
N VAL A 110 -6.60 -4.83 2.21
CA VAL A 110 -7.84 -5.59 2.44
C VAL A 110 -8.68 -5.68 1.16
N ALA A 111 -8.76 -4.59 0.40
CA ALA A 111 -9.53 -4.56 -0.85
C ALA A 111 -8.99 -5.56 -1.87
N ASN A 112 -7.65 -5.62 -2.05
CA ASN A 112 -7.02 -6.58 -2.94
C ASN A 112 -7.21 -8.03 -2.48
N ALA A 113 -7.07 -8.29 -1.18
CA ALA A 113 -7.27 -9.64 -0.64
C ALA A 113 -8.70 -10.13 -0.88
N LEU A 114 -9.71 -9.26 -0.72
CA LEU A 114 -11.11 -9.58 -0.97
C LEU A 114 -11.41 -9.79 -2.47
N ASP A 115 -10.83 -8.98 -3.37
CA ASP A 115 -10.98 -9.16 -4.82
C ASP A 115 -10.38 -10.48 -5.26
N GLN A 116 -9.18 -10.80 -4.82
CA GLN A 116 -8.52 -12.08 -5.11
C GLN A 116 -9.31 -13.28 -4.56
N ALA A 117 -9.87 -13.18 -3.35
CA ALA A 117 -10.70 -14.23 -2.79
C ALA A 117 -11.95 -14.52 -3.65
N ARG A 118 -12.61 -13.46 -4.15
CA ARG A 118 -13.76 -13.61 -5.06
C ARG A 118 -13.35 -14.28 -6.38
N ARG A 119 -12.20 -13.89 -6.95
CA ARG A 119 -11.67 -14.51 -8.20
C ARG A 119 -11.40 -16.00 -8.03
N VAL A 120 -10.74 -16.37 -6.93
CA VAL A 120 -10.46 -17.77 -6.61
C VAL A 120 -11.76 -18.55 -6.41
N ALA A 121 -12.74 -18.00 -5.68
CA ALA A 121 -14.04 -18.64 -5.51
C ALA A 121 -14.72 -18.90 -6.85
N CYS A 122 -14.75 -17.91 -7.75
CA CYS A 122 -15.28 -18.06 -9.10
C CYS A 122 -14.52 -19.13 -9.90
N SER A 123 -13.19 -19.15 -9.80
CA SER A 123 -12.35 -20.16 -10.47
C SER A 123 -12.67 -21.58 -9.99
N ILE A 124 -12.87 -21.77 -8.68
CA ILE A 124 -13.17 -23.08 -8.09
C ILE A 124 -14.55 -23.59 -8.53
N VAL A 125 -15.56 -22.72 -8.58
CA VAL A 125 -16.95 -23.12 -8.94
C VAL A 125 -17.20 -23.06 -10.46
N GLY A 126 -16.22 -22.68 -11.28
CA GLY A 126 -16.33 -22.60 -12.73
C GLY A 126 -17.21 -21.43 -13.23
N SER A 127 -17.36 -20.37 -12.44
CA SER A 127 -18.08 -19.16 -12.86
C SER A 127 -17.15 -18.07 -13.39
N ALA A 128 -17.69 -17.11 -14.15
CA ALA A 128 -16.92 -15.97 -14.62
C ALA A 128 -16.44 -15.10 -13.45
N PRO A 129 -15.17 -14.64 -13.45
CA PRO A 129 -14.69 -13.72 -12.42
C PRO A 129 -15.36 -12.36 -12.54
N PRO A 130 -15.47 -11.60 -11.42
CA PRO A 130 -15.91 -10.23 -11.46
C PRO A 130 -14.90 -9.37 -12.26
N PRO A 131 -15.34 -8.21 -12.78
CA PRO A 131 -14.42 -7.23 -13.36
C PRO A 131 -13.30 -6.88 -12.38
N PRO A 132 -12.08 -6.56 -12.87
CA PRO A 132 -10.99 -6.14 -12.00
C PRO A 132 -11.37 -4.94 -11.16
N GLU A 133 -11.15 -5.00 -9.85
CA GLU A 133 -11.35 -3.85 -8.99
C GLU A 133 -10.12 -2.92 -9.09
N THR A 134 -10.36 -1.61 -9.20
CA THR A 134 -9.29 -0.62 -9.11
C THR A 134 -8.63 -0.72 -7.72
N PRO A 135 -7.31 -0.93 -7.63
CA PRO A 135 -6.63 -0.98 -6.34
C PRO A 135 -6.90 0.27 -5.51
N TRP A 136 -7.22 0.10 -4.25
CA TRP A 136 -7.42 1.22 -3.34
C TRP A 136 -7.03 0.86 -1.92
N PHE A 137 -6.72 1.89 -1.13
CA PHE A 137 -6.26 1.80 0.26
C PHE A 137 -6.81 2.96 1.07
N TRP A 138 -6.91 2.79 2.39
CA TRP A 138 -7.25 3.88 3.30
C TRP A 138 -6.42 3.80 4.58
N SER A 139 -6.31 4.95 5.25
CA SER A 139 -5.77 5.06 6.60
C SER A 139 -6.59 6.08 7.37
N GLU A 140 -6.86 5.79 8.62
CA GLU A 140 -7.52 6.71 9.55
C GLU A 140 -6.54 7.03 10.67
N GLN A 141 -6.23 8.31 10.83
CA GLN A 141 -5.25 8.80 11.79
C GLN A 141 -5.82 10.07 12.43
N TYR A 142 -6.03 10.05 13.75
CA TYR A 142 -6.77 11.09 14.48
C TYR A 142 -8.18 11.28 13.86
N ASP A 143 -8.51 12.50 13.44
CA ASP A 143 -9.74 12.88 12.73
C ASP A 143 -9.58 12.91 11.20
N THR A 144 -8.46 12.42 10.70
CA THR A 144 -8.09 12.47 9.28
C THR A 144 -8.25 11.13 8.62
N ARG A 145 -9.02 11.11 7.53
CA ARG A 145 -9.19 9.96 6.65
C ARG A 145 -8.44 10.18 5.34
N LEU A 146 -7.37 9.42 5.15
CA LEU A 146 -6.65 9.31 3.90
C LEU A 146 -7.22 8.17 3.06
N GLN A 147 -7.50 8.42 1.78
CA GLN A 147 -7.91 7.39 0.83
C GLN A 147 -7.09 7.53 -0.46
N ILE A 148 -6.62 6.41 -0.97
CA ILE A 148 -5.78 6.31 -2.18
C ILE A 148 -6.46 5.35 -3.14
N VAL A 149 -6.51 5.67 -4.42
CA VAL A 149 -7.02 4.81 -5.48
C VAL A 149 -6.14 4.85 -6.72
N GLY A 150 -6.00 3.72 -7.39
CA GLY A 150 -5.13 3.54 -8.55
C GLY A 150 -3.67 3.37 -8.18
N ILE A 151 -2.82 3.28 -9.19
CA ILE A 151 -1.36 3.10 -9.03
C ILE A 151 -0.66 4.27 -9.72
N ARG A 152 0.09 5.04 -8.93
CA ARG A 152 0.85 6.18 -9.44
C ARG A 152 2.03 5.72 -10.30
N SER A 153 2.17 6.34 -11.47
CA SER A 153 3.38 6.25 -12.30
C SER A 153 4.40 7.33 -11.90
N ALA A 154 5.67 7.02 -12.05
CA ALA A 154 6.76 8.00 -11.84
C ALA A 154 6.68 9.19 -12.83
N HIS A 155 6.01 9.02 -13.96
CA HIS A 155 5.87 10.02 -15.02
C HIS A 155 4.50 10.73 -15.01
N ALA A 156 3.66 10.48 -13.98
CA ALA A 156 2.36 11.11 -13.87
C ALA A 156 2.48 12.60 -13.52
N THR A 157 1.70 13.41 -14.19
CA THR A 157 1.48 14.81 -13.82
C THR A 157 0.62 14.87 -12.58
N GLN A 158 1.00 15.71 -11.62
CA GLN A 158 0.29 15.87 -10.36
C GLN A 158 -0.53 17.16 -10.38
N VAL A 159 -1.82 17.07 -10.07
CA VAL A 159 -2.72 18.21 -9.84
C VAL A 159 -3.17 18.18 -8.38
N VAL A 160 -2.94 19.26 -7.65
CA VAL A 160 -3.30 19.41 -6.24
C VAL A 160 -4.44 20.39 -6.11
N ARG A 161 -5.48 20.03 -5.36
CA ARG A 161 -6.61 20.90 -5.01
C ARG A 161 -6.88 20.79 -3.52
N THR A 162 -6.90 21.92 -2.86
CA THR A 162 -7.36 22.03 -1.47
C THR A 162 -8.85 22.35 -1.48
N ARG A 163 -9.59 21.80 -0.54
CA ARG A 163 -11.00 22.18 -0.36
C ARG A 163 -11.09 23.62 0.17
N ASP A 164 -12.20 24.29 -0.16
CA ASP A 164 -12.43 25.69 0.23
C ASP A 164 -12.48 25.90 1.75
N ASP A 165 -12.89 24.86 2.48
CA ASP A 165 -12.93 24.85 3.95
C ASP A 165 -11.55 24.61 4.61
N GLY A 166 -10.51 24.34 3.82
CA GLY A 166 -9.16 24.01 4.31
C GLY A 166 -9.01 22.66 5.02
N HIS A 167 -10.09 21.89 5.18
CA HIS A 167 -10.09 20.61 5.92
C HIS A 167 -9.93 19.37 5.04
N GLY A 168 -9.66 19.56 3.75
CA GLY A 168 -9.48 18.44 2.81
C GLY A 168 -8.52 18.76 1.69
N LEU A 169 -7.95 17.69 1.12
CA LEU A 169 -6.98 17.74 0.03
C LEU A 169 -7.30 16.68 -0.99
N ILE A 170 -7.14 17.01 -2.27
CA ILE A 170 -7.25 16.08 -3.38
C ILE A 170 -5.99 16.21 -4.23
N VAL A 171 -5.35 15.08 -4.49
CA VAL A 171 -4.21 14.99 -5.40
C VAL A 171 -4.58 14.01 -6.51
N LEU A 172 -4.60 14.49 -7.73
CA LEU A 172 -4.87 13.70 -8.93
C LEU A 172 -3.56 13.43 -9.65
N TYR A 173 -3.40 12.23 -10.18
CA TYR A 173 -2.25 11.80 -10.96
C TYR A 173 -2.71 11.43 -12.36
N GLU A 174 -2.23 12.16 -13.36
CA GLU A 174 -2.62 12.03 -14.75
C GLU A 174 -1.43 11.57 -15.60
N GLN A 175 -1.71 10.70 -16.56
CA GLN A 175 -0.74 10.28 -17.57
C GLN A 175 -1.36 10.46 -18.95
N GLY A 176 -0.92 11.48 -19.69
CA GLY A 176 -1.65 12.00 -20.84
C GLY A 176 -3.02 12.51 -20.39
N ASP A 177 -4.08 12.13 -21.08
CA ASP A 177 -5.46 12.53 -20.80
C ASP A 177 -6.18 11.57 -19.82
N ARG A 178 -5.44 10.70 -19.15
CA ARG A 178 -6.02 9.66 -18.27
C ARG A 178 -5.67 9.89 -16.81
N LEU A 179 -6.70 9.90 -15.95
CA LEU A 179 -6.52 9.80 -14.51
C LEU A 179 -6.12 8.36 -14.16
N ILE A 180 -4.95 8.17 -13.56
CA ILE A 180 -4.40 6.85 -13.21
C ILE A 180 -4.37 6.58 -11.70
N ALA A 181 -4.33 7.63 -10.88
CA ALA A 181 -4.42 7.52 -9.44
C ALA A 181 -4.95 8.81 -8.80
N ALA A 182 -5.45 8.70 -7.58
CA ALA A 182 -5.81 9.84 -6.75
C ALA A 182 -5.53 9.55 -5.28
N GLU A 183 -5.18 10.59 -4.55
CA GLU A 183 -5.05 10.60 -3.08
C GLU A 183 -5.99 11.68 -2.54
N THR A 184 -6.76 11.34 -1.51
CA THR A 184 -7.71 12.27 -0.91
C THR A 184 -7.58 12.29 0.61
N ILE A 185 -7.70 13.47 1.20
CA ILE A 185 -7.79 13.67 2.64
C ILE A 185 -9.16 14.28 2.93
N ASN A 186 -9.94 13.63 3.80
CA ASN A 186 -11.28 14.07 4.24
C ASN A 186 -12.24 14.43 3.09
N SER A 187 -12.08 13.77 1.93
CA SER A 187 -12.85 14.05 0.71
C SER A 187 -13.45 12.76 0.11
N PRO A 188 -14.35 12.07 0.82
CA PRO A 188 -14.87 10.76 0.38
C PRO A 188 -15.67 10.82 -0.92
N ARG A 189 -16.33 11.97 -1.18
CA ARG A 189 -17.06 12.20 -2.44
C ARG A 189 -16.12 12.24 -3.64
N ASP A 190 -15.01 12.98 -3.52
CA ASP A 190 -14.02 13.10 -4.58
C ASP A 190 -13.25 11.81 -4.80
N PHE A 191 -12.97 11.05 -3.71
CA PHE A 191 -12.45 9.70 -3.79
C PHE A 191 -13.36 8.81 -4.66
N MET A 192 -14.66 8.81 -4.43
CA MET A 192 -15.61 8.01 -5.21
C MET A 192 -15.69 8.42 -6.69
N ILE A 193 -15.58 9.73 -6.97
CA ILE A 193 -15.52 10.25 -8.34
C ILE A 193 -14.26 9.76 -9.03
N ALA A 194 -13.09 9.91 -8.39
CA ALA A 194 -11.82 9.46 -8.93
C ALA A 194 -11.80 7.94 -9.14
N LYS A 195 -12.30 7.15 -8.18
CA LYS A 195 -12.39 5.69 -8.29
C LYS A 195 -13.20 5.27 -9.51
N ARG A 196 -14.34 5.91 -9.78
CA ARG A 196 -15.18 5.62 -10.95
C ARG A 196 -14.48 6.03 -12.26
N ALA A 197 -13.83 7.19 -12.29
CA ALA A 197 -13.13 7.67 -13.47
C ALA A 197 -11.96 6.74 -13.84
N ILE A 198 -11.19 6.28 -12.86
CA ILE A 198 -10.09 5.33 -13.09
C ILE A 198 -10.63 3.96 -13.56
N ALA A 199 -11.69 3.45 -12.93
CA ALA A 199 -12.29 2.16 -13.29
C ALA A 199 -12.84 2.15 -14.72
N ALA A 200 -13.40 3.26 -15.21
CA ALA A 200 -13.93 3.37 -16.57
C ALA A 200 -12.85 3.21 -17.67
N HIS A 201 -11.57 3.28 -17.33
CA HIS A 201 -10.45 3.05 -18.24
C HIS A 201 -9.83 1.67 -18.13
N LEU A 202 -10.32 0.82 -17.21
CA LEU A 202 -9.88 -0.57 -17.04
C LEU A 202 -10.80 -1.57 -17.73
N SER A 203 -11.99 -1.13 -18.14
CA SER A 203 -12.98 -1.85 -18.98
C SER A 203 -12.72 -1.58 -20.47
#